data_9e442665b55752420eef42283f019ced
#
_entry.id   9e442665b55752420eef42283f019ced
#
_cell.length_a   1.000
_cell.length_b   1.000
_cell.length_c   1.000
_cell.angle_alpha   90.00
_cell.angle_beta   90.00
_cell.angle_gamma   90.00
#
_symmetry.space_group_name_H-M   'P 1'
#
loop_
_entity.id
_entity.type
_entity.pdbx_description
1 polymer ?
#
loop_
_entity_poly.entity_id
_entity_poly.type
_entity_poly.pdbx_seq_one_letter_code
_entity_poly.pdbx_strand_id
1 'polypeptide(L)'
;MLPASGNDQRSPPTKDVRQLSYEIPKYIRAGFTQPEFLKVFDDAKVAVGGHVTFDCLLIGTPRPKVVWLFNHKPIDFEDVIISNTSDSCRLTIPQITFHHYGLYAIIAENEVGRISCSARLIPLFT
;
A
#
# COMPACT_ATOMS: atom_id res chain seq x y z
N MET A 1 35.07 11.63 23.60
CA MET A 1 35.22 10.71 23.27
C MET A 1 35.03 10.51 22.59
N LEU A 2 35.94 11.28 22.89
CA LEU A 2 36.15 10.52 22.55
C LEU A 2 35.79 10.59 22.12
N PRO A 3 35.34 10.85 21.75
CA PRO A 3 35.42 10.26 21.47
C PRO A 3 35.26 10.17 21.13
N ALA A 4 35.09 10.90 22.05
CA ALA A 4 35.31 10.07 21.86
C ALA A 4 35.04 9.97 21.45
N SER A 5 35.41 10.65 21.97
CA SER A 5 35.59 9.81 21.74
C SER A 5 35.12 9.74 21.42
N GLY A 6 35.18 10.57 22.02
CA GLY A 6 35.26 9.66 21.98
C GLY A 6 34.63 9.77 21.70
N ASN A 7 34.17 10.26 22.10
CA ASN A 7 34.08 9.50 21.86
C ASN A 7 33.33 9.46 21.58
N ASP A 8 32.85 10.00 22.27
CA ASP A 8 32.68 9.13 22.17
C ASP A 8 31.99 9.16 21.84
N GLN A 9 31.72 9.50 22.12
CA GLN A 9 31.54 8.68 21.92
C GLN A 9 30.75 8.45 21.62
N ARG A 10 30.60 9.19 22.15
CA ARG A 10 30.46 8.31 22.04
C ARG A 10 29.62 7.99 21.76
N SER A 11 29.61 8.57 22.15
CA SER A 11 29.36 7.62 22.01
C SER A 11 28.86 7.40 22.08
N PRO A 12 28.84 7.81 22.43
CA PRO A 12 28.65 7.06 22.47
C PRO A 12 28.70 6.84 22.30
N PRO A 13 28.82 7.04 22.70
CA PRO A 13 29.03 6.32 22.41
C PRO A 13 29.09 6.14 21.95
N THR A 14 29.43 6.61 22.37
CA THR A 14 29.64 6.19 21.50
C THR A 14 29.54 5.17 21.08
N LYS A 15 29.12 5.51 21.00
CA LYS A 15 28.84 4.18 20.52
C LYS A 15 29.76 3.81 19.39
N ASP A 16 30.23 2.58 19.39
CA ASP A 16 31.09 2.20 18.29
C ASP A 16 30.24 1.74 17.10
N VAL A 17 30.89 1.55 15.95
CA VAL A 17 30.23 1.21 14.71
C VAL A 17 29.52 -0.14 14.79
N ARG A 18 30.09 -1.10 15.52
CA ARG A 18 29.46 -2.41 15.61
C ARG A 18 28.15 -2.35 16.36
N GLN A 19 28.07 -1.52 17.42
CA GLN A 19 26.81 -1.32 18.09
C GLN A 19 25.79 -0.70 17.17
N LEU A 20 26.20 0.24 16.33
CA LEU A 20 25.29 0.83 15.39
C LEU A 20 24.72 -0.23 14.44
N SER A 21 25.56 -1.17 14.00
CA SER A 21 25.04 -2.18 13.08
C SER A 21 24.05 -3.12 13.75
N TYR A 22 24.12 -3.32 15.07
CA TYR A 22 23.07 -4.06 15.76
C TYR A 22 21.75 -3.29 15.81
N GLU A 23 21.84 -1.99 15.79
CA GLU A 23 20.66 -1.15 15.88
C GLU A 23 20.01 -0.92 14.52
N ILE A 24 20.65 -1.30 13.45
CA ILE A 24 20.05 -1.23 12.13
C ILE A 24 19.01 -2.34 12.01
N PRO A 25 17.75 -2.01 11.76
CA PRO A 25 16.73 -3.04 11.63
C PRO A 25 17.10 -4.05 10.57
N LYS A 26 16.80 -5.32 10.85
CA LYS A 26 17.24 -6.38 9.94
C LYS A 26 16.58 -6.28 8.56
N TYR A 27 15.39 -5.68 8.44
CA TYR A 27 14.78 -5.51 7.14
C TYR A 27 15.59 -4.56 6.25
N ILE A 28 16.23 -3.55 6.83
CA ILE A 28 17.11 -2.65 6.07
C ILE A 28 18.33 -3.42 5.59
N ARG A 29 18.91 -4.22 6.50
CA ARG A 29 20.10 -5.01 6.13
C ARG A 29 19.78 -6.08 5.10
N ALA A 30 18.54 -6.55 5.06
CA ALA A 30 18.10 -7.57 4.13
C ALA A 30 17.68 -7.00 2.77
N GLY A 31 17.79 -5.68 2.58
CA GLY A 31 17.37 -5.07 1.33
C GLY A 31 15.89 -4.87 1.21
N PHE A 32 15.18 -4.76 2.34
CA PHE A 32 13.74 -4.50 2.32
C PHE A 32 13.48 -3.10 1.78
N THR A 33 12.42 -2.97 0.99
CA THR A 33 11.97 -1.69 0.46
C THR A 33 10.50 -1.47 0.79
N GLN A 34 10.14 -0.22 1.03
CA GLN A 34 8.77 0.11 1.34
C GLN A 34 7.87 -0.05 0.11
N PRO A 35 6.56 -0.24 0.32
CA PRO A 35 5.64 -0.31 -0.81
C PRO A 35 5.63 0.97 -1.61
N GLU A 36 5.42 0.83 -2.92
CA GLU A 36 5.36 1.97 -3.82
C GLU A 36 4.37 1.65 -4.94
N PHE A 37 3.48 2.59 -5.26
CA PHE A 37 2.61 2.46 -6.41
C PHE A 37 3.31 2.99 -7.64
N LEU A 38 3.45 2.16 -8.66
CA LEU A 38 3.94 2.57 -9.97
C LEU A 38 2.82 3.08 -10.86
N LYS A 39 1.59 2.67 -10.56
CA LYS A 39 0.40 3.11 -11.26
C LYS A 39 -0.75 3.11 -10.25
N VAL A 40 -1.57 4.14 -10.31
CA VAL A 40 -2.74 4.26 -9.43
C VAL A 40 -4.00 4.37 -10.27
N PHE A 41 -5.14 4.12 -9.66
CA PHE A 41 -6.43 4.25 -10.32
C PHE A 41 -7.07 5.59 -9.94
N ASP A 42 -7.98 6.05 -10.79
CA ASP A 42 -8.62 7.35 -10.67
C ASP A 42 -10.13 7.19 -10.51
N ASP A 43 -10.78 8.30 -10.12
CA ASP A 43 -12.22 8.35 -10.04
C ASP A 43 -12.85 7.89 -11.36
N ALA A 44 -13.97 7.20 -11.25
CA ALA A 44 -14.70 6.71 -12.40
C ALA A 44 -16.16 7.13 -12.28
N LYS A 45 -16.72 7.57 -13.40
CA LYS A 45 -18.12 7.98 -13.47
C LYS A 45 -18.82 7.02 -14.43
N VAL A 46 -19.67 6.15 -13.89
CA VAL A 46 -20.26 5.05 -14.65
C VAL A 46 -21.72 4.90 -14.26
N ALA A 47 -22.58 4.64 -15.23
CA ALA A 47 -24.01 4.44 -14.99
C ALA A 47 -24.28 3.06 -14.41
N VAL A 48 -25.42 2.92 -13.73
CA VAL A 48 -25.91 1.61 -13.28
C VAL A 48 -25.97 0.67 -14.48
N GLY A 49 -25.53 -0.56 -14.27
CA GLY A 49 -25.48 -1.56 -15.34
C GLY A 49 -24.17 -1.61 -16.07
N GLY A 50 -23.34 -0.56 -15.94
CA GLY A 50 -22.03 -0.56 -16.53
C GLY A 50 -21.04 -1.40 -15.72
N HIS A 51 -19.76 -1.29 -16.06
CA HIS A 51 -18.71 -2.00 -15.36
C HIS A 51 -17.53 -1.07 -15.14
N VAL A 52 -16.66 -1.43 -14.18
CA VAL A 52 -15.48 -0.65 -13.89
C VAL A 52 -14.39 -1.59 -13.37
N THR A 53 -13.14 -1.22 -13.63
CA THR A 53 -11.98 -1.87 -13.04
C THR A 53 -11.09 -0.81 -12.44
N PHE A 54 -10.81 -0.97 -11.14
CA PHE A 54 -9.78 -0.19 -10.47
C PHE A 54 -8.54 -1.07 -10.39
N ASP A 55 -7.43 -0.60 -10.95
CA ASP A 55 -6.21 -1.39 -10.91
C ASP A 55 -5.01 -0.50 -10.61
N CYS A 56 -4.02 -1.09 -9.97
CA CYS A 56 -2.78 -0.41 -9.65
C CYS A 56 -1.62 -1.37 -9.81
N LEU A 57 -0.44 -0.80 -9.98
CA LEU A 57 0.82 -1.56 -9.97
C LEU A 57 1.53 -1.23 -8.68
N LEU A 58 2.03 -2.26 -8.01
CA LEU A 58 2.55 -2.15 -6.65
C LEU A 58 3.84 -2.95 -6.54
N ILE A 59 4.88 -2.33 -5.99
CA ILE A 59 6.14 -2.99 -5.73
C ILE A 59 6.52 -2.79 -4.26
N GLY A 60 7.42 -3.62 -3.79
CA GLY A 60 7.94 -3.57 -2.42
C GLY A 60 8.57 -4.89 -2.06
N THR A 61 9.53 -4.86 -1.13
CA THR A 61 10.22 -6.07 -0.67
C THR A 61 10.26 -6.06 0.86
N PRO A 62 9.69 -7.04 1.54
CA PRO A 62 8.89 -8.15 1.00
C PRO A 62 7.62 -7.68 0.31
N ARG A 63 7.03 -8.58 -0.48
CA ARG A 63 5.80 -8.24 -1.18
C ARG A 63 4.76 -7.71 -0.20
N PRO A 64 4.21 -6.51 -0.48
CA PRO A 64 3.22 -5.94 0.44
C PRO A 64 1.95 -6.76 0.50
N LYS A 65 1.36 -6.79 1.67
CA LYS A 65 0.01 -7.31 1.86
C LYS A 65 -0.98 -6.20 1.53
N VAL A 66 -2.07 -6.57 0.89
CA VAL A 66 -3.05 -5.58 0.44
C VAL A 66 -4.42 -5.90 0.99
N VAL A 67 -5.18 -4.84 1.20
CA VAL A 67 -6.60 -4.94 1.53
C VAL A 67 -7.34 -3.87 0.74
N TRP A 68 -8.46 -4.28 0.15
CA TRP A 68 -9.36 -3.37 -0.54
C TRP A 68 -10.46 -2.94 0.41
N LEU A 69 -10.77 -1.65 0.39
CA LEU A 69 -11.78 -1.06 1.25
C LEU A 69 -12.87 -0.40 0.41
N PHE A 70 -14.07 -0.41 0.93
CA PHE A 70 -15.20 0.35 0.40
C PHE A 70 -15.77 1.18 1.52
N ASN A 71 -15.76 2.50 1.34
CA ASN A 71 -16.22 3.46 2.36
C ASN A 71 -15.57 3.18 3.71
N HIS A 72 -14.24 2.98 3.68
CA HIS A 72 -13.37 2.80 4.85
C HIS A 72 -13.52 1.45 5.56
N LYS A 73 -14.21 0.49 4.97
CA LYS A 73 -14.37 -0.85 5.56
C LYS A 73 -13.92 -1.91 4.58
N PRO A 74 -13.41 -3.05 5.07
CA PRO A 74 -13.06 -4.13 4.15
C PRO A 74 -14.25 -4.49 3.26
N ILE A 75 -13.95 -4.75 2.01
CA ILE A 75 -14.97 -5.06 1.02
C ILE A 75 -15.56 -6.44 1.32
N ASP A 76 -16.90 -6.50 1.36
CA ASP A 76 -17.62 -7.75 1.54
C ASP A 76 -18.66 -7.99 0.45
N PHE A 77 -18.56 -7.30 -0.69
CA PHE A 77 -19.41 -7.55 -1.84
C PHE A 77 -19.11 -8.94 -2.40
N GLU A 78 -20.16 -9.68 -2.73
CA GLU A 78 -19.98 -10.98 -3.37
C GLU A 78 -19.85 -10.88 -4.89
N ASP A 79 -20.27 -9.76 -5.44
CA ASP A 79 -20.34 -9.57 -6.88
C ASP A 79 -19.21 -8.73 -7.45
N VAL A 80 -18.12 -8.58 -6.71
CA VAL A 80 -16.90 -7.96 -7.22
C VAL A 80 -15.82 -9.01 -7.35
N ILE A 81 -14.88 -8.76 -8.25
CA ILE A 81 -13.78 -9.68 -8.52
C ILE A 81 -12.49 -8.99 -8.13
N ILE A 82 -11.79 -9.57 -7.17
CA ILE A 82 -10.50 -9.05 -6.72
C ILE A 82 -9.41 -10.00 -7.17
N SER A 83 -8.39 -9.45 -7.84
CA SER A 83 -7.26 -10.22 -8.30
C SER A 83 -5.99 -9.48 -7.94
N ASN A 84 -5.20 -10.06 -7.04
CA ASN A 84 -3.91 -9.50 -6.62
C ASN A 84 -2.83 -10.48 -7.04
N THR A 85 -2.20 -10.19 -8.18
CA THR A 85 -1.10 -10.99 -8.70
C THR A 85 0.22 -10.35 -8.32
N SER A 86 1.34 -10.73 -8.95
CA SER A 86 2.66 -10.36 -8.44
C SER A 86 2.81 -8.84 -8.23
N ASP A 87 2.53 -8.04 -9.26
CA ASP A 87 2.68 -6.58 -9.15
C ASP A 87 1.37 -5.86 -9.37
N SER A 88 0.32 -6.56 -9.76
CA SER A 88 -0.94 -5.97 -10.18
C SER A 88 -2.02 -6.28 -9.15
N CYS A 89 -2.71 -5.23 -8.71
CA CYS A 89 -3.83 -5.36 -7.79
C CYS A 89 -5.05 -4.78 -8.48
N ARG A 90 -6.09 -5.58 -8.64
CA ARG A 90 -7.22 -5.22 -9.48
C ARG A 90 -8.54 -5.58 -8.80
N LEU A 91 -9.47 -4.63 -8.84
CA LEU A 91 -10.83 -4.83 -8.39
C LEU A 91 -11.77 -4.52 -9.55
N THR A 92 -12.60 -5.48 -9.93
CA THR A 92 -13.52 -5.32 -11.04
C THR A 92 -14.95 -5.47 -10.55
N ILE A 93 -15.81 -4.54 -10.95
CA ILE A 93 -17.24 -4.63 -10.74
C ILE A 93 -17.87 -4.90 -12.11
N PRO A 94 -18.28 -6.16 -12.37
CA PRO A 94 -18.79 -6.52 -13.69
C PRO A 94 -20.11 -5.86 -14.03
N GLN A 95 -20.94 -5.62 -13.04
CA GLN A 95 -22.23 -4.97 -13.26
C GLN A 95 -22.55 -4.09 -12.08
N ILE A 96 -22.52 -2.78 -12.31
CA ILE A 96 -22.67 -1.80 -11.25
C ILE A 96 -24.13 -1.67 -10.85
N THR A 97 -24.38 -1.70 -9.54
CA THR A 97 -25.68 -1.37 -8.94
C THR A 97 -25.50 -0.17 -8.03
N PHE A 98 -26.60 0.35 -7.51
CA PHE A 98 -26.55 1.53 -6.62
C PHE A 98 -25.69 1.30 -5.39
N HIS A 99 -25.56 0.05 -4.94
CA HIS A 99 -24.76 -0.26 -3.75
C HIS A 99 -23.27 -0.08 -3.97
N HIS A 100 -22.83 -0.06 -5.21
CA HIS A 100 -21.39 -0.01 -5.53
C HIS A 100 -20.83 1.40 -5.50
N TYR A 101 -21.65 2.44 -5.54
CA TYR A 101 -21.12 3.80 -5.58
C TYR A 101 -20.56 4.20 -4.22
N GLY A 102 -19.36 4.79 -4.26
CA GLY A 102 -18.69 5.20 -3.05
C GLY A 102 -17.20 5.30 -3.24
N LEU A 103 -16.49 5.28 -2.13
CA LEU A 103 -15.03 5.44 -2.10
C LEU A 103 -14.37 4.07 -2.01
N TYR A 104 -13.52 3.78 -2.99
CA TYR A 104 -12.71 2.56 -3.02
C TYR A 104 -11.29 2.91 -2.69
N ALA A 105 -10.65 2.08 -1.88
CA ALA A 105 -9.27 2.29 -1.50
C ALA A 105 -8.55 0.95 -1.43
N ILE A 106 -7.24 0.99 -1.67
CA ILE A 106 -6.37 -0.14 -1.43
C ILE A 106 -5.28 0.31 -0.48
N ILE A 107 -5.02 -0.50 0.53
CA ILE A 107 -3.92 -0.28 1.47
C ILE A 107 -2.90 -1.37 1.24
N ALA A 108 -1.63 -0.99 1.13
CA ALA A 108 -0.53 -1.92 0.93
C ALA A 108 0.50 -1.70 2.02
N GLU A 109 0.95 -2.77 2.64
CA GLU A 109 1.82 -2.69 3.81
C GLU A 109 2.83 -3.82 3.82
N ASN A 110 4.07 -3.50 4.15
CA ASN A 110 5.07 -4.48 4.53
C ASN A 110 5.79 -4.00 5.80
N GLU A 111 6.89 -4.64 6.18
CA GLU A 111 7.59 -4.34 7.43
C GLU A 111 8.19 -2.93 7.45
N VAL A 112 8.39 -2.31 6.31
CA VAL A 112 9.09 -1.01 6.21
C VAL A 112 8.16 0.14 5.90
N GLY A 113 6.89 -0.11 5.54
CA GLY A 113 6.01 1.00 5.23
C GLY A 113 4.61 0.59 4.87
N ARG A 114 3.76 1.62 4.75
CA ARG A 114 2.36 1.47 4.45
C ARG A 114 1.93 2.61 3.55
N ILE A 115 1.25 2.31 2.47
CA ILE A 115 0.73 3.31 1.54
C ILE A 115 -0.71 2.97 1.20
N SER A 116 -1.41 3.94 0.65
CA SER A 116 -2.78 3.75 0.21
C SER A 116 -3.06 4.57 -1.04
N CYS A 117 -4.08 4.14 -1.77
CA CYS A 117 -4.57 4.82 -2.96
C CYS A 117 -6.08 4.70 -2.93
N SER A 118 -6.79 5.76 -3.32
CA SER A 118 -8.24 5.73 -3.28
C SER A 118 -8.83 6.48 -4.47
N ALA A 119 -10.07 6.13 -4.81
CA ALA A 119 -10.81 6.77 -5.88
C ALA A 119 -12.30 6.53 -5.66
N ARG A 120 -13.12 7.38 -6.26
CA ARG A 120 -14.56 7.31 -6.12
C ARG A 120 -15.18 6.70 -7.36
N LEU A 121 -16.17 5.85 -7.13
CA LEU A 121 -17.09 5.44 -8.19
C LEU A 121 -18.33 6.31 -8.06
N ILE A 122 -18.61 7.09 -9.09
CA ILE A 122 -19.62 8.12 -9.07
C ILE A 122 -20.69 7.80 -10.12
N PRO A 123 -21.98 8.00 -9.80
CA PRO A 123 -23.02 7.73 -10.78
C PRO A 123 -22.92 8.68 -11.97
N LEU A 124 -23.16 8.12 -13.16
CA LEU A 124 -23.32 8.90 -14.37
C LEU A 124 -24.80 8.86 -14.73
N PHE A 125 -25.42 10.03 -14.73
CA PHE A 125 -26.81 10.17 -15.10
C PHE A 125 -26.90 10.73 -16.53
N THR A 126 -27.80 10.18 -17.31
CA THR A 126 -28.02 10.62 -18.69
C THR A 126 -29.41 11.20 -18.87
#